data_4f7b0ba1baa6736b8f1ab6021c5a57dd
#
_entry.id   4f7b0ba1baa6736b8f1ab6021c5a57dd
#
_cell.length_a   1.000
_cell.length_b   1.000
_cell.length_c   1.000
_cell.angle_alpha   90.00
_cell.angle_beta   90.00
_cell.angle_gamma   90.00
#
_symmetry.space_group_name_H-M   'P 1'
#
loop_
_entity.id
_entity.type
_entity.pdbx_description
1 polymer ?
#
loop_
_entity_poly.entity_id
_entity_poly.type
_entity_poly.pdbx_seq_one_letter_code
_entity_poly.pdbx_strand_id
1 'polypeptide(L)'
;MPDIIRRFDNRNRPILEHDPRMASVYFNLVTLPPGESFETSLPKHESIVAVLSGTVDITVDGEAFSAVGRRADIWSGPADSVYAPVGSAIGITAGTGPAEIAIGGGLSTERHAAFRIPPEEVAMVDVGSLGTHSHRRIFHILGQNGQGRAGRLLVSELYADDGCWNGYPPHKHDTDVSTAGGVQETAHDELYHFRYDPPTGFGAQLIYEDEGDPKAYLTRDGDTFTVDRGYHPTVTSPGHRAYIFTVMVGKTQRGLVQHFDPAHAHLMDQIPGIQAMRDKFK
;
A
#
# COMPACT_ATOMS: atom_id res chain seq x y z
N MET A 1 9.79 -10.79 -13.53
CA MET A 1 8.56 -10.09 -13.97
C MET A 1 8.90 -8.66 -14.38
N PRO A 2 8.08 -7.99 -15.20
CA PRO A 2 8.25 -6.55 -15.42
C PRO A 2 7.97 -5.77 -14.12
N ASP A 3 8.60 -4.62 -13.96
CA ASP A 3 8.38 -3.74 -12.79
C ASP A 3 6.93 -3.22 -12.76
N ILE A 4 6.21 -3.26 -13.89
CA ILE A 4 4.81 -2.84 -14.00
C ILE A 4 3.93 -3.99 -14.54
N ILE A 5 2.84 -4.25 -13.84
CA ILE A 5 1.78 -5.18 -14.22
C ILE A 5 0.61 -4.33 -14.71
N ARG A 6 0.29 -4.43 -16.00
CA ARG A 6 -0.82 -3.71 -16.60
C ARG A 6 -2.14 -4.26 -16.14
N ARG A 7 -3.15 -3.39 -16.01
CA ARG A 7 -4.52 -3.78 -15.69
C ARG A 7 -4.99 -4.93 -16.58
N PHE A 8 -5.59 -5.92 -15.97
CA PHE A 8 -6.26 -7.06 -16.64
C PHE A 8 -7.42 -7.55 -15.77
N ASP A 9 -8.31 -8.35 -16.35
CA ASP A 9 -9.33 -9.06 -15.56
C ASP A 9 -8.66 -10.24 -14.83
N ASN A 10 -8.38 -10.04 -13.56
CA ASN A 10 -7.73 -11.05 -12.72
C ASN A 10 -8.67 -12.16 -12.25
N ARG A 11 -10.00 -12.02 -12.48
CA ARG A 11 -11.01 -13.01 -12.08
C ARG A 11 -10.86 -13.46 -10.62
N ASN A 12 -10.64 -12.49 -9.72
CA ASN A 12 -10.38 -12.70 -8.30
C ASN A 12 -9.13 -13.54 -7.99
N ARG A 13 -8.22 -13.72 -8.95
CA ARG A 13 -6.94 -14.39 -8.74
C ARG A 13 -5.85 -13.38 -8.39
N PRO A 14 -4.78 -13.79 -7.68
CA PRO A 14 -3.71 -12.88 -7.32
C PRO A 14 -3.12 -12.13 -8.54
N ILE A 15 -2.97 -10.82 -8.38
CA ILE A 15 -2.23 -9.97 -9.33
C ILE A 15 -0.72 -10.15 -9.13
N LEU A 16 -0.31 -10.30 -7.87
CA LEU A 16 1.07 -10.61 -7.50
C LEU A 16 1.09 -11.75 -6.49
N GLU A 17 1.75 -12.83 -6.85
CA GLU A 17 2.04 -13.99 -6.01
C GLU A 17 3.25 -14.72 -6.60
N HIS A 18 4.15 -15.20 -5.73
CA HIS A 18 5.32 -16.00 -6.13
C HIS A 18 6.31 -15.33 -7.11
N ASP A 19 6.36 -13.99 -7.18
CA ASP A 19 7.45 -13.32 -7.91
C ASP A 19 8.74 -13.44 -7.11
N PRO A 20 9.83 -14.00 -7.68
CA PRO A 20 11.09 -14.17 -6.96
C PRO A 20 11.72 -12.87 -6.44
N ARG A 21 11.46 -11.72 -7.10
CA ARG A 21 11.96 -10.40 -6.68
C ARG A 21 11.12 -9.81 -5.55
N MET A 22 9.85 -10.18 -5.52
CA MET A 22 8.83 -9.69 -4.58
C MET A 22 8.27 -10.85 -3.75
N ALA A 23 9.11 -11.81 -3.38
CA ALA A 23 8.70 -13.05 -2.73
C ALA A 23 8.00 -12.84 -1.38
N SER A 24 8.19 -11.68 -0.76
CA SER A 24 7.55 -11.30 0.49
C SER A 24 6.14 -10.75 0.32
N VAL A 25 5.74 -10.31 -0.89
CA VAL A 25 4.49 -9.58 -1.12
C VAL A 25 3.46 -10.44 -1.84
N TYR A 26 2.22 -10.37 -1.37
CA TYR A 26 1.02 -10.87 -2.02
C TYR A 26 0.05 -9.73 -2.29
N PHE A 27 -0.60 -9.74 -3.45
CA PHE A 27 -1.64 -8.76 -3.77
C PHE A 27 -2.75 -9.37 -4.63
N ASN A 28 -4.01 -9.12 -4.24
CA ASN A 28 -5.18 -9.51 -4.99
C ASN A 28 -6.27 -8.42 -4.94
N LEU A 29 -7.02 -8.29 -6.02
CA LEU A 29 -8.27 -7.55 -6.07
C LEU A 29 -9.43 -8.52 -6.26
N VAL A 30 -10.42 -8.43 -5.39
CA VAL A 30 -11.60 -9.26 -5.39
C VAL A 30 -12.83 -8.38 -5.65
N THR A 31 -13.62 -8.75 -6.66
CA THR A 31 -14.90 -8.10 -6.96
C THR A 31 -16.01 -9.11 -6.79
N LEU A 32 -16.98 -8.78 -5.95
CA LEU A 32 -18.10 -9.67 -5.62
C LEU A 32 -19.43 -9.02 -6.00
N PRO A 33 -20.26 -9.71 -6.80
CA PRO A 33 -21.68 -9.39 -6.90
C PRO A 33 -22.38 -9.48 -5.54
N PRO A 34 -23.60 -8.88 -5.42
CA PRO A 34 -24.36 -8.98 -4.17
C PRO A 34 -24.60 -10.41 -3.72
N GLY A 35 -24.29 -10.73 -2.45
CA GLY A 35 -24.48 -12.03 -1.83
C GLY A 35 -23.47 -13.11 -2.24
N GLU A 36 -22.56 -12.83 -3.18
CA GLU A 36 -21.51 -13.77 -3.58
C GLU A 36 -20.38 -13.82 -2.55
N SER A 37 -19.69 -14.97 -2.50
CA SER A 37 -18.61 -15.20 -1.55
C SER A 37 -17.30 -15.53 -2.27
N PHE A 38 -16.20 -15.19 -1.60
CA PHE A 38 -14.84 -15.54 -1.99
C PHE A 38 -14.10 -16.13 -0.79
N GLU A 39 -13.37 -17.21 -1.02
CA GLU A 39 -12.56 -17.87 0.00
C GLU A 39 -11.10 -17.95 -0.45
N THR A 40 -10.19 -17.73 0.47
CA THR A 40 -8.75 -17.88 0.24
C THR A 40 -8.03 -18.29 1.51
N SER A 41 -6.80 -18.77 1.35
CA SER A 41 -5.89 -19.03 2.45
C SER A 41 -4.48 -18.64 2.01
N LEU A 42 -3.78 -17.94 2.88
CA LEU A 42 -2.42 -17.45 2.64
C LEU A 42 -1.44 -18.12 3.62
N PRO A 43 -0.94 -19.34 3.33
CA PRO A 43 -0.22 -20.15 4.32
C PRO A 43 1.03 -19.51 4.90
N LYS A 44 1.66 -18.58 4.17
CA LYS A 44 2.92 -17.93 4.55
C LYS A 44 2.80 -16.43 4.77
N HIS A 45 1.61 -15.84 4.52
CA HIS A 45 1.42 -14.41 4.59
C HIS A 45 0.41 -14.05 5.68
N GLU A 46 0.71 -13.01 6.43
CA GLU A 46 -0.28 -12.19 7.11
C GLU A 46 -0.91 -11.25 6.08
N SER A 47 -2.11 -10.75 6.29
CA SER A 47 -2.77 -9.91 5.29
C SER A 47 -3.71 -8.87 5.88
N ILE A 48 -3.93 -7.82 5.10
CA ILE A 48 -5.03 -6.86 5.26
C ILE A 48 -6.06 -7.13 4.18
N VAL A 49 -7.30 -7.31 4.60
CA VAL A 49 -8.49 -7.34 3.76
C VAL A 49 -9.13 -5.96 3.86
N ALA A 50 -8.90 -5.11 2.87
CA ALA A 50 -9.37 -3.72 2.84
C ALA A 50 -10.56 -3.58 1.89
N VAL A 51 -11.70 -3.08 2.39
CA VAL A 51 -12.89 -2.85 1.56
C VAL A 51 -12.73 -1.55 0.80
N LEU A 52 -12.57 -1.64 -0.53
CA LEU A 52 -12.44 -0.49 -1.42
C LEU A 52 -13.78 0.16 -1.73
N SER A 53 -14.84 -0.66 -1.86
CA SER A 53 -16.22 -0.19 -1.99
C SER A 53 -17.22 -1.24 -1.52
N GLY A 54 -18.41 -0.80 -1.09
CA GLY A 54 -19.47 -1.67 -0.63
C GLY A 54 -19.33 -2.09 0.83
N THR A 55 -20.03 -3.17 1.20
CA THR A 55 -20.06 -3.75 2.55
C THR A 55 -19.98 -5.26 2.45
N VAL A 56 -19.17 -5.88 3.29
CA VAL A 56 -18.94 -7.33 3.31
C VAL A 56 -18.97 -7.87 4.73
N ASP A 57 -19.27 -9.16 4.88
CA ASP A 57 -18.93 -9.92 6.07
C ASP A 57 -17.61 -10.67 5.82
N ILE A 58 -16.70 -10.61 6.78
CA ILE A 58 -15.38 -11.25 6.69
C ILE A 58 -15.27 -12.26 7.82
N THR A 59 -14.77 -13.45 7.51
CA THR A 59 -14.38 -14.46 8.51
C THR A 59 -12.89 -14.73 8.41
N VAL A 60 -12.22 -14.83 9.57
CA VAL A 60 -10.81 -15.19 9.70
C VAL A 60 -10.70 -16.35 10.67
N ASP A 61 -10.37 -17.57 10.19
CA ASP A 61 -10.34 -18.80 10.99
C ASP A 61 -11.61 -19.05 11.79
N GLY A 62 -12.77 -18.63 11.25
CA GLY A 62 -14.08 -18.77 11.89
C GLY A 62 -14.46 -17.61 12.80
N GLU A 63 -13.57 -16.68 13.11
CA GLU A 63 -13.93 -15.41 13.77
C GLU A 63 -14.62 -14.49 12.76
N ALA A 64 -15.80 -13.96 13.11
CA ALA A 64 -16.63 -13.17 12.23
C ALA A 64 -16.49 -11.65 12.48
N PHE A 65 -16.31 -10.90 11.40
CA PHE A 65 -16.33 -9.44 11.36
C PHE A 65 -17.46 -9.02 10.42
N SER A 66 -18.57 -8.58 11.00
CA SER A 66 -19.78 -8.28 10.22
C SER A 66 -19.82 -6.83 9.78
N ALA A 67 -20.45 -6.59 8.63
CA ALA A 67 -20.68 -5.28 8.03
C ALA A 67 -19.40 -4.42 7.96
N VAL A 68 -18.33 -4.99 7.41
CA VAL A 68 -17.06 -4.31 7.15
C VAL A 68 -17.19 -3.54 5.84
N GLY A 69 -16.78 -2.25 5.86
CA GLY A 69 -16.92 -1.36 4.71
C GLY A 69 -18.25 -0.61 4.69
N ARG A 70 -18.18 0.67 4.33
CA ARG A 70 -19.34 1.56 4.24
C ARG A 70 -19.16 2.68 3.21
N ARG A 71 -18.00 2.75 2.55
CA ARG A 71 -17.72 3.75 1.53
C ARG A 71 -18.26 3.30 0.17
N ALA A 72 -18.80 4.26 -0.60
CA ALA A 72 -19.31 4.00 -1.94
C ALA A 72 -18.19 3.68 -2.92
N ASP A 73 -17.03 4.29 -2.71
CA ASP A 73 -15.82 4.16 -3.52
C ASP A 73 -14.58 4.56 -2.73
N ILE A 74 -13.42 4.39 -3.32
CA ILE A 74 -12.13 4.75 -2.71
C ILE A 74 -11.99 6.24 -2.42
N TRP A 75 -12.77 7.12 -3.07
CA TRP A 75 -12.69 8.57 -2.90
C TRP A 75 -13.56 9.09 -1.74
N SER A 76 -14.36 8.21 -1.13
CA SER A 76 -15.35 8.53 -0.09
C SER A 76 -14.84 8.34 1.35
N GLY A 77 -13.52 8.37 1.55
CA GLY A 77 -12.88 8.26 2.87
C GLY A 77 -12.00 7.03 3.04
N PRO A 78 -11.39 6.84 4.22
CA PRO A 78 -10.46 5.73 4.48
C PRO A 78 -11.17 4.37 4.49
N ALA A 79 -10.40 3.32 4.23
CA ALA A 79 -10.88 1.94 4.23
C ALA A 79 -11.32 1.47 5.62
N ASP A 80 -12.31 0.58 5.64
CA ASP A 80 -12.61 -0.32 6.74
C ASP A 80 -11.95 -1.67 6.40
N SER A 81 -11.19 -2.24 7.31
CA SER A 81 -10.30 -3.35 6.99
C SER A 81 -10.25 -4.37 8.12
N VAL A 82 -9.84 -5.60 7.78
CA VAL A 82 -9.56 -6.66 8.75
C VAL A 82 -8.15 -7.18 8.53
N TYR A 83 -7.38 -7.25 9.60
CA TYR A 83 -6.10 -7.95 9.63
C TYR A 83 -6.33 -9.45 9.83
N ALA A 84 -5.76 -10.26 8.97
CA ALA A 84 -5.73 -11.72 9.07
C ALA A 84 -4.28 -12.19 9.31
N PRO A 85 -4.01 -12.96 10.37
CA PRO A 85 -2.67 -13.43 10.69
C PRO A 85 -2.18 -14.48 9.68
N VAL A 86 -0.88 -14.76 9.71
CA VAL A 86 -0.24 -15.74 8.83
C VAL A 86 -0.95 -17.10 8.90
N GLY A 87 -1.21 -17.67 7.72
CA GLY A 87 -1.82 -18.99 7.57
C GLY A 87 -3.31 -19.06 7.82
N SER A 88 -4.01 -17.93 7.88
CA SER A 88 -5.47 -17.92 8.11
C SER A 88 -6.26 -18.36 6.88
N ALA A 89 -7.37 -18.98 7.16
CA ALA A 89 -8.47 -19.14 6.21
C ALA A 89 -9.33 -17.86 6.26
N ILE A 90 -9.56 -17.25 5.10
CA ILE A 90 -10.29 -15.98 4.96
C ILE A 90 -11.51 -16.23 4.09
N GLY A 91 -12.69 -15.94 4.61
CA GLY A 91 -13.95 -15.91 3.85
C GLY A 91 -14.46 -14.47 3.76
N ILE A 92 -14.96 -14.06 2.59
CA ILE A 92 -15.51 -12.73 2.33
C ILE A 92 -16.86 -12.92 1.63
N THR A 93 -17.92 -12.33 2.16
CA THR A 93 -19.25 -12.38 1.54
C THR A 93 -19.77 -10.98 1.33
N ALA A 94 -20.13 -10.65 0.10
CA ALA A 94 -20.73 -9.34 -0.22
C ALA A 94 -22.13 -9.22 0.40
N GLY A 95 -22.44 -8.02 0.87
CA GLY A 95 -23.77 -7.69 1.38
C GLY A 95 -24.82 -7.56 0.28
N THR A 96 -25.75 -6.62 0.43
CA THR A 96 -26.86 -6.40 -0.53
C THR A 96 -26.44 -5.68 -1.81
N GLY A 97 -25.24 -5.09 -1.84
CA GLY A 97 -24.64 -4.42 -3.01
C GLY A 97 -23.36 -5.11 -3.46
N PRO A 98 -22.82 -4.74 -4.64
CA PRO A 98 -21.52 -5.21 -5.08
C PRO A 98 -20.41 -4.68 -4.15
N ALA A 99 -19.29 -5.39 -4.08
CA ALA A 99 -18.15 -4.99 -3.28
C ALA A 99 -16.84 -5.19 -4.05
N GLU A 100 -15.89 -4.28 -3.85
CA GLU A 100 -14.50 -4.40 -4.28
C GLU A 100 -13.58 -4.42 -3.05
N ILE A 101 -12.66 -5.37 -3.03
CA ILE A 101 -11.80 -5.63 -1.89
C ILE A 101 -10.35 -5.77 -2.37
N ALA A 102 -9.41 -5.12 -1.68
CA ALA A 102 -7.99 -5.37 -1.84
C ALA A 102 -7.48 -6.29 -0.73
N ILE A 103 -6.72 -7.31 -1.09
CA ILE A 103 -6.02 -8.19 -0.15
C ILE A 103 -4.52 -7.96 -0.36
N GLY A 104 -3.91 -7.21 0.57
CA GLY A 104 -2.47 -7.01 0.61
C GLY A 104 -1.84 -7.91 1.65
N GLY A 105 -0.87 -8.73 1.25
CA GLY A 105 -0.24 -9.71 2.14
C GLY A 105 1.27 -9.55 2.25
N GLY A 106 1.81 -9.89 3.42
CA GLY A 106 3.22 -9.89 3.74
C GLY A 106 3.70 -11.23 4.29
N LEU A 107 4.85 -11.71 3.79
CA LEU A 107 5.49 -12.91 4.33
C LEU A 107 5.78 -12.71 5.82
N SER A 108 5.29 -13.61 6.66
CA SER A 108 5.51 -13.55 8.11
C SER A 108 5.67 -14.95 8.69
N THR A 109 6.44 -15.05 9.76
CA THR A 109 6.56 -16.25 10.60
C THR A 109 5.87 -16.05 11.95
N GLU A 110 5.44 -14.82 12.26
CA GLU A 110 4.78 -14.46 13.51
C GLU A 110 3.27 -14.51 13.33
N ARG A 111 2.58 -15.20 14.23
CA ARG A 111 1.13 -15.29 14.20
C ARG A 111 0.54 -14.48 15.34
N HIS A 112 -0.30 -13.52 14.98
CA HIS A 112 -1.04 -12.64 15.88
C HIS A 112 -2.54 -12.98 15.88
N ALA A 113 -3.36 -12.26 16.64
CA ALA A 113 -4.81 -12.34 16.57
C ALA A 113 -5.35 -11.55 15.37
N ALA A 114 -6.48 -11.97 14.81
CA ALA A 114 -7.21 -11.15 13.86
C ALA A 114 -7.81 -9.92 14.54
N PHE A 115 -7.98 -8.81 13.82
CA PHE A 115 -8.65 -7.61 14.32
C PHE A 115 -9.16 -6.74 13.17
N ARG A 116 -10.24 -6.01 13.47
CA ARG A 116 -10.77 -4.99 12.56
C ARG A 116 -10.04 -3.67 12.77
N ILE A 117 -9.90 -2.91 11.70
CA ILE A 117 -9.39 -1.54 11.66
C ILE A 117 -10.47 -0.69 11.02
N PRO A 118 -11.38 -0.12 11.81
CA PRO A 118 -12.44 0.73 11.28
C PRO A 118 -11.87 2.06 10.77
N PRO A 119 -12.57 2.76 9.86
CA PRO A 119 -12.07 4.00 9.24
C PRO A 119 -11.62 5.08 10.25
N GLU A 120 -12.27 5.16 11.39
CA GLU A 120 -11.96 6.12 12.46
C GLU A 120 -10.64 5.84 13.20
N GLU A 121 -10.11 4.63 13.09
CA GLU A 121 -8.80 4.23 13.65
C GLU A 121 -7.65 4.38 12.63
N VAL A 122 -7.96 4.67 11.38
CA VAL A 122 -6.94 4.85 10.33
C VAL A 122 -6.27 6.21 10.51
N ALA A 123 -4.99 6.19 10.91
CA ALA A 123 -4.22 7.41 11.09
C ALA A 123 -3.90 8.05 9.73
N MET A 124 -4.09 9.37 9.62
CA MET A 124 -3.77 10.14 8.43
C MET A 124 -2.56 11.04 8.66
N VAL A 125 -1.73 11.17 7.65
CA VAL A 125 -0.66 12.16 7.57
C VAL A 125 -0.86 13.00 6.31
N ASP A 126 -0.83 14.31 6.48
CA ASP A 126 -0.85 15.29 5.39
C ASP A 126 0.59 15.68 5.07
N VAL A 127 1.00 15.55 3.82
CA VAL A 127 2.39 15.74 3.39
C VAL A 127 2.44 16.60 2.14
N GLY A 128 3.37 17.55 2.14
CA GLY A 128 3.59 18.45 1.03
C GLY A 128 2.58 19.59 0.99
N SER A 129 2.55 20.27 -0.14
CA SER A 129 1.60 21.34 -0.43
C SER A 129 1.42 21.48 -1.94
N LEU A 130 0.39 22.20 -2.36
CA LEU A 130 0.23 22.56 -3.78
C LEU A 130 1.39 23.46 -4.25
N GLY A 131 1.90 24.33 -3.38
CA GLY A 131 3.05 25.19 -3.69
C GLY A 131 4.35 24.42 -3.91
N THR A 132 4.51 23.26 -3.30
CA THR A 132 5.65 22.35 -3.52
C THR A 132 5.35 21.27 -4.57
N HIS A 133 4.17 21.30 -5.20
CA HIS A 133 3.70 20.27 -6.16
C HIS A 133 3.83 18.84 -5.64
N SER A 134 3.62 18.64 -4.33
CA SER A 134 3.81 17.34 -3.67
C SER A 134 2.76 17.04 -2.60
N HIS A 135 1.60 17.72 -2.69
CA HIS A 135 0.52 17.50 -1.72
C HIS A 135 -0.10 16.12 -1.86
N ARG A 136 -0.13 15.42 -0.73
CA ARG A 136 -0.74 14.09 -0.61
C ARG A 136 -1.18 13.80 0.80
N ARG A 137 -2.23 12.98 0.93
CA ARG A 137 -2.70 12.45 2.21
C ARG A 137 -2.46 10.95 2.24
N ILE A 138 -1.85 10.47 3.30
CA ILE A 138 -1.52 9.06 3.50
C ILE A 138 -2.34 8.53 4.67
N PHE A 139 -3.20 7.56 4.42
CA PHE A 139 -4.02 6.87 5.40
C PHE A 139 -3.35 5.53 5.73
N HIS A 140 -2.80 5.41 6.94
CA HIS A 140 -2.10 4.21 7.39
C HIS A 140 -3.11 3.18 7.92
N ILE A 141 -3.59 2.28 7.04
CA ILE A 141 -4.48 1.19 7.43
C ILE A 141 -3.80 0.31 8.47
N LEU A 142 -2.60 -0.18 8.15
CA LEU A 142 -1.76 -0.95 9.06
C LEU A 142 -0.40 -0.27 9.20
N GLY A 143 -0.33 0.69 10.08
CA GLY A 143 0.86 1.46 10.44
C GLY A 143 1.29 1.19 11.90
N GLN A 144 1.40 2.24 12.71
CA GLN A 144 1.72 2.12 14.13
C GLN A 144 0.68 1.31 14.93
N ASN A 145 -0.59 1.32 14.52
CA ASN A 145 -1.66 0.50 15.10
C ASN A 145 -1.40 -1.01 15.01
N GLY A 146 -0.50 -1.44 14.11
CA GLY A 146 -0.03 -2.82 13.99
C GLY A 146 1.17 -3.18 14.88
N GLN A 147 1.73 -2.24 15.65
CA GLN A 147 2.89 -2.53 16.49
C GLN A 147 2.56 -3.55 17.59
N GLY A 148 3.30 -4.66 17.61
CA GLY A 148 3.04 -5.80 18.51
C GLY A 148 1.79 -6.61 18.18
N ARG A 149 1.09 -6.30 17.07
CA ARG A 149 -0.13 -6.98 16.60
C ARG A 149 -0.03 -7.49 15.16
N ALA A 150 1.01 -7.12 14.44
CA ALA A 150 1.32 -7.57 13.09
C ALA A 150 2.82 -7.86 12.97
N GLY A 151 3.20 -8.76 12.07
CA GLY A 151 4.57 -9.18 11.89
C GLY A 151 5.41 -8.17 11.11
N ARG A 152 5.33 -8.17 9.78
CA ARG A 152 6.17 -7.35 8.89
C ARG A 152 5.41 -6.47 7.92
N LEU A 153 4.10 -6.63 7.85
CA LEU A 153 3.23 -5.95 6.89
C LEU A 153 2.94 -4.52 7.31
N LEU A 154 3.02 -3.60 6.35
CA LEU A 154 2.52 -2.23 6.38
C LEU A 154 1.59 -2.04 5.18
N VAL A 155 0.43 -1.41 5.40
CA VAL A 155 -0.54 -1.11 4.33
C VAL A 155 -1.05 0.30 4.48
N SER A 156 -1.11 1.03 3.37
CA SER A 156 -1.66 2.39 3.35
C SER A 156 -2.42 2.69 2.05
N GLU A 157 -3.25 3.72 2.13
CA GLU A 157 -3.88 4.38 0.99
C GLU A 157 -3.30 5.79 0.87
N LEU A 158 -2.78 6.13 -0.28
CA LEU A 158 -2.24 7.44 -0.57
C LEU A 158 -3.12 8.14 -1.59
N TYR A 159 -3.46 9.39 -1.32
CA TYR A 159 -4.24 10.25 -2.21
C TYR A 159 -3.39 11.43 -2.60
N ALA A 160 -3.02 11.50 -3.88
CA ALA A 160 -2.28 12.62 -4.46
C ALA A 160 -3.21 13.60 -5.14
N ASP A 161 -2.99 14.87 -4.90
CA ASP A 161 -3.70 15.92 -5.59
C ASP A 161 -3.22 16.10 -7.04
N ASP A 162 -3.98 16.87 -7.79
CA ASP A 162 -3.78 17.22 -9.19
C ASP A 162 -2.32 17.64 -9.48
N GLY A 163 -1.68 16.90 -10.40
CA GLY A 163 -0.32 17.19 -10.85
C GLY A 163 0.78 17.02 -9.79
N CYS A 164 0.47 16.43 -8.64
CA CYS A 164 1.41 16.36 -7.52
C CYS A 164 2.32 15.13 -7.55
N TRP A 165 3.51 15.30 -7.00
CA TRP A 165 4.50 14.25 -6.79
C TRP A 165 4.22 13.47 -5.50
N ASN A 166 4.47 12.15 -5.56
CA ASN A 166 4.42 11.21 -4.45
C ASN A 166 5.74 10.47 -4.33
N GLY A 167 5.97 9.80 -3.16
CA GLY A 167 7.28 9.23 -2.90
C GLY A 167 8.39 10.29 -2.98
N TYR A 168 8.05 11.54 -2.63
CA TYR A 168 8.89 12.71 -2.82
C TYR A 168 9.12 13.45 -1.50
N PRO A 169 10.38 13.87 -1.14
CA PRO A 169 11.60 13.71 -1.92
C PRO A 169 11.91 12.25 -2.26
N PRO A 170 12.67 12.01 -3.34
CA PRO A 170 13.05 10.65 -3.72
C PRO A 170 13.70 9.91 -2.56
N HIS A 171 13.28 8.69 -2.31
CA HIS A 171 13.82 7.83 -1.26
C HIS A 171 13.82 6.37 -1.69
N LYS A 172 14.61 5.56 -0.98
CA LYS A 172 14.64 4.11 -1.13
C LYS A 172 14.60 3.42 0.23
N HIS A 173 14.34 2.12 0.22
CA HIS A 173 14.31 1.25 1.39
C HIS A 173 14.57 -0.21 0.96
N ASP A 174 15.67 -0.43 0.26
CA ASP A 174 16.02 -1.72 -0.33
C ASP A 174 17.11 -2.47 0.43
N THR A 175 17.81 -1.80 1.35
CA THR A 175 18.97 -2.30 2.06
C THR A 175 18.86 -2.02 3.56
N ASP A 176 19.26 -2.99 4.39
CA ASP A 176 19.39 -2.72 5.83
C ASP A 176 20.75 -2.05 6.11
N VAL A 177 20.71 -0.79 6.53
CA VAL A 177 21.90 0.01 6.87
C VAL A 177 21.83 0.52 8.30
N SER A 178 22.81 0.16 9.12
CA SER A 178 22.96 0.65 10.48
C SER A 178 24.36 1.22 10.69
N THR A 179 24.45 2.33 11.40
CA THR A 179 25.68 3.02 11.76
C THR A 179 25.74 3.25 13.27
N ALA A 180 26.84 3.83 13.77
CA ALA A 180 26.90 4.28 15.16
C ALA A 180 25.82 5.31 15.52
N GLY A 181 25.27 6.03 14.52
CA GLY A 181 24.17 6.98 14.68
C GLY A 181 22.76 6.35 14.64
N GLY A 182 22.64 5.03 14.55
CA GLY A 182 21.38 4.29 14.47
C GLY A 182 21.06 3.75 13.08
N VAL A 183 19.82 3.26 12.92
CA VAL A 183 19.34 2.72 11.65
C VAL A 183 19.17 3.86 10.64
N GLN A 184 19.77 3.71 9.46
CA GLN A 184 19.74 4.71 8.38
C GLN A 184 18.79 4.30 7.25
N GLU A 185 18.61 2.99 7.02
CA GLU A 185 17.73 2.43 6.04
C GLU A 185 17.28 1.03 6.48
N THR A 186 16.07 0.62 6.10
CA THR A 186 15.56 -0.74 6.32
C THR A 186 15.04 -1.32 5.03
N ALA A 187 15.35 -2.60 4.78
CA ALA A 187 14.97 -3.29 3.56
C ALA A 187 13.49 -3.71 3.57
N HIS A 188 12.73 -3.21 2.60
CA HIS A 188 11.32 -3.52 2.36
C HIS A 188 11.08 -3.78 0.88
N ASP A 189 10.23 -4.76 0.57
CA ASP A 189 9.58 -4.84 -0.73
C ASP A 189 8.31 -4.01 -0.68
N GLU A 190 7.99 -3.28 -1.76
CA GLU A 190 6.81 -2.43 -1.84
C GLU A 190 6.05 -2.64 -3.14
N LEU A 191 4.73 -2.52 -3.07
CA LEU A 191 3.83 -2.61 -4.22
C LEU A 191 2.90 -1.39 -4.21
N TYR A 192 2.71 -0.79 -5.39
CA TYR A 192 1.73 0.25 -5.65
C TYR A 192 0.64 -0.27 -6.59
N HIS A 193 -0.64 -0.07 -6.22
CA HIS A 193 -1.76 -0.25 -7.14
C HIS A 193 -2.43 1.09 -7.38
N PHE A 194 -2.45 1.53 -8.66
CA PHE A 194 -2.86 2.87 -9.06
C PHE A 194 -4.33 2.94 -9.47
N ARG A 195 -5.01 3.99 -9.03
CA ARG A 195 -6.30 4.44 -9.57
C ARG A 195 -6.23 5.94 -9.81
N TYR A 196 -6.96 6.41 -10.79
CA TYR A 196 -7.03 7.82 -11.15
C TYR A 196 -8.48 8.31 -11.22
N ASP A 197 -8.68 9.59 -10.91
CA ASP A 197 -9.97 10.25 -11.09
C ASP A 197 -9.78 11.61 -11.80
N PRO A 198 -10.38 11.78 -12.99
CA PRO A 198 -11.09 10.76 -13.81
C PRO A 198 -10.19 9.57 -14.20
N PRO A 199 -10.74 8.37 -14.52
CA PRO A 199 -9.95 7.16 -14.82
C PRO A 199 -9.15 7.23 -16.13
N THR A 200 -9.24 8.33 -16.87
CA THR A 200 -8.37 8.66 -18.01
C THR A 200 -7.00 9.18 -17.56
N GLY A 201 -6.84 9.45 -16.26
CA GLY A 201 -5.59 9.91 -15.67
C GLY A 201 -4.44 8.92 -15.85
N PHE A 202 -3.25 9.44 -15.77
CA PHE A 202 -2.02 8.68 -15.84
C PHE A 202 -0.96 9.32 -14.93
N GLY A 203 0.12 8.58 -14.72
CA GLY A 203 1.27 9.06 -13.97
C GLY A 203 2.58 8.63 -14.62
N ALA A 204 3.68 9.12 -14.06
CA ALA A 204 5.00 8.61 -14.36
C ALA A 204 5.62 8.08 -13.06
N GLN A 205 5.88 6.78 -13.03
CA GLN A 205 6.65 6.13 -11.98
C GLN A 205 8.10 6.09 -12.42
N LEU A 206 8.97 6.71 -11.66
CA LEU A 206 10.40 6.65 -11.88
C LEU A 206 11.01 5.57 -10.99
N ILE A 207 12.12 4.99 -11.44
CA ILE A 207 12.99 4.14 -10.61
C ILE A 207 14.43 4.35 -11.05
N TYR A 208 15.32 4.62 -10.09
CA TYR A 208 16.75 4.80 -10.34
C TYR A 208 17.56 4.40 -9.11
N GLU A 209 18.79 4.03 -9.35
CA GLU A 209 19.79 3.69 -8.35
C GLU A 209 20.96 4.67 -8.47
N ASP A 210 21.92 4.64 -7.55
CA ASP A 210 23.12 5.49 -7.57
C ASP A 210 23.96 5.25 -8.83
N GLU A 211 23.89 4.04 -9.40
CA GLU A 211 24.53 3.65 -10.64
C GLU A 211 23.51 3.01 -11.59
N GLY A 212 23.73 3.15 -12.88
CA GLY A 212 22.87 2.55 -13.92
C GLY A 212 21.92 3.56 -14.58
N ASP A 213 21.14 3.07 -15.54
CA ASP A 213 20.21 3.89 -16.30
C ASP A 213 18.87 4.05 -15.56
N PRO A 214 18.41 5.29 -15.30
CA PRO A 214 17.10 5.55 -14.72
C PRO A 214 15.99 5.09 -15.69
N LYS A 215 14.89 4.59 -15.13
CA LYS A 215 13.71 4.15 -15.88
C LYS A 215 12.50 4.99 -15.52
N ALA A 216 11.62 5.16 -16.48
CA ALA A 216 10.33 5.82 -16.32
C ALA A 216 9.23 4.94 -16.93
N TYR A 217 8.17 4.74 -16.16
CA TYR A 217 7.02 3.94 -16.57
C TYR A 217 5.77 4.80 -16.55
N LEU A 218 5.03 4.81 -17.68
CA LEU A 218 3.69 5.37 -17.69
C LEU A 218 2.77 4.46 -16.86
N THR A 219 2.13 4.99 -15.83
CA THR A 219 1.12 4.31 -15.03
C THR A 219 -0.28 4.75 -15.44
N ARG A 220 -1.26 3.83 -15.38
CA ARG A 220 -2.66 4.05 -15.74
C ARG A 220 -3.56 3.48 -14.66
N ASP A 221 -4.86 3.80 -14.75
CA ASP A 221 -5.87 3.26 -13.84
C ASP A 221 -5.88 1.73 -13.85
N GLY A 222 -5.71 1.12 -12.68
CA GLY A 222 -5.65 -0.33 -12.48
C GLY A 222 -4.29 -0.97 -12.69
N ASP A 223 -3.23 -0.21 -13.03
CA ASP A 223 -1.86 -0.74 -13.10
C ASP A 223 -1.31 -1.01 -11.69
N THR A 224 -0.45 -2.03 -11.60
CA THR A 224 0.29 -2.36 -10.38
C THR A 224 1.79 -2.25 -10.64
N PHE A 225 2.54 -1.61 -9.75
CA PHE A 225 3.99 -1.45 -9.85
C PHE A 225 4.69 -2.09 -8.66
N THR A 226 5.82 -2.75 -8.90
CA THR A 226 6.63 -3.41 -7.87
C THR A 226 7.94 -2.65 -7.66
N VAL A 227 8.25 -2.38 -6.39
CA VAL A 227 9.48 -1.70 -5.96
C VAL A 227 10.28 -2.66 -5.10
N ASP A 228 11.30 -3.25 -5.68
CA ASP A 228 12.24 -4.15 -5.00
C ASP A 228 13.58 -3.45 -4.68
N ARG A 229 13.83 -2.28 -5.27
CA ARG A 229 15.06 -1.49 -5.14
C ARG A 229 14.91 -0.06 -5.62
N GLY A 230 15.88 0.77 -5.25
CA GLY A 230 16.11 2.09 -5.79
C GLY A 230 15.16 3.19 -5.34
N TYR A 231 15.49 4.42 -5.72
CA TYR A 231 14.65 5.60 -5.53
C TYR A 231 13.47 5.55 -6.50
N HIS A 232 12.26 5.77 -5.98
CA HIS A 232 11.03 5.45 -6.74
C HIS A 232 9.93 6.53 -6.65
N PRO A 233 10.24 7.81 -6.93
CA PRO A 233 9.23 8.85 -6.93
C PRO A 233 8.22 8.65 -8.07
N THR A 234 6.97 9.09 -7.84
CA THR A 234 5.92 9.05 -8.85
C THR A 234 5.21 10.40 -8.96
N VAL A 235 4.64 10.71 -10.10
CA VAL A 235 3.88 11.95 -10.33
C VAL A 235 2.54 11.65 -11.00
N THR A 236 1.52 12.41 -10.61
CA THR A 236 0.18 12.36 -11.19
C THR A 236 0.06 13.38 -12.34
N SER A 237 -0.64 13.03 -13.41
CA SER A 237 -0.91 13.97 -14.52
C SER A 237 -1.79 15.13 -14.06
N PRO A 238 -1.58 16.37 -14.57
CA PRO A 238 -2.46 17.50 -14.33
C PRO A 238 -3.91 17.21 -14.74
N GLY A 239 -4.87 17.76 -14.01
CA GLY A 239 -6.30 17.53 -14.22
C GLY A 239 -6.83 16.20 -13.66
N HIS A 240 -6.00 15.45 -12.93
CA HIS A 240 -6.35 14.17 -12.33
C HIS A 240 -5.82 14.09 -10.91
N ARG A 241 -6.55 13.42 -10.03
CA ARG A 241 -6.04 12.98 -8.72
C ARG A 241 -5.71 11.48 -8.78
N ALA A 242 -4.75 11.05 -7.98
CA ALA A 242 -4.37 9.65 -7.89
C ALA A 242 -4.71 9.06 -6.53
N TYR A 243 -5.10 7.81 -6.55
CA TYR A 243 -5.13 6.91 -5.40
C TYR A 243 -4.09 5.82 -5.61
N ILE A 244 -3.31 5.53 -4.59
CA ILE A 244 -2.32 4.48 -4.61
C ILE A 244 -2.53 3.60 -3.38
N PHE A 245 -2.95 2.35 -3.60
CA PHE A 245 -2.94 1.34 -2.53
C PHE A 245 -1.54 0.78 -2.41
N THR A 246 -0.98 0.87 -1.21
CA THR A 246 0.41 0.51 -0.95
C THR A 246 0.50 -0.69 -0.02
N VAL A 247 1.26 -1.69 -0.43
CA VAL A 247 1.63 -2.85 0.39
C VAL A 247 3.14 -2.84 0.56
N MET A 248 3.62 -2.74 1.80
CA MET A 248 5.06 -2.85 2.12
C MET A 248 5.31 -4.01 3.07
N VAL A 249 6.41 -4.72 2.86
CA VAL A 249 6.80 -5.87 3.69
C VAL A 249 8.26 -5.76 4.07
N GLY A 250 8.52 -5.64 5.36
CA GLY A 250 9.89 -5.60 5.87
C GLY A 250 10.61 -6.95 5.72
N LYS A 251 11.82 -6.93 5.19
CA LYS A 251 12.63 -8.16 5.01
C LYS A 251 13.15 -8.69 6.33
N THR A 252 13.54 -7.81 7.24
CA THR A 252 14.12 -8.16 8.54
C THR A 252 13.30 -7.65 9.71
N GLN A 253 12.67 -6.50 9.57
CA GLN A 253 11.88 -5.84 10.61
C GLN A 253 10.67 -5.12 9.99
N ARG A 254 9.68 -4.76 10.80
CA ARG A 254 8.47 -4.09 10.33
C ARG A 254 8.64 -2.57 10.18
N GLY A 255 9.36 -1.94 11.12
CA GLY A 255 9.54 -0.48 11.12
C GLY A 255 10.31 -0.01 9.88
N LEU A 256 9.76 0.98 9.17
CA LEU A 256 10.34 1.55 7.96
C LEU A 256 11.25 2.74 8.30
N VAL A 257 12.48 2.68 7.85
CA VAL A 257 13.41 3.83 7.80
C VAL A 257 13.82 4.04 6.35
N GLN A 258 13.38 5.16 5.77
CA GLN A 258 13.66 5.53 4.39
C GLN A 258 15.01 6.24 4.28
N HIS A 259 15.78 5.88 3.28
CA HIS A 259 16.98 6.60 2.86
C HIS A 259 16.62 7.59 1.76
N PHE A 260 16.67 8.88 2.06
CA PHE A 260 16.40 9.93 1.08
C PHE A 260 17.62 10.19 0.21
N ASP A 261 17.39 10.43 -1.08
CA ASP A 261 18.45 10.77 -2.03
C ASP A 261 19.20 12.02 -1.55
N PRO A 262 20.51 11.94 -1.28
CA PRO A 262 21.29 13.06 -0.79
C PRO A 262 21.31 14.28 -1.72
N ALA A 263 21.15 14.06 -3.04
CA ALA A 263 21.04 15.16 -4.02
C ALA A 263 19.80 16.04 -3.78
N HIS A 264 18.79 15.50 -3.12
CA HIS A 264 17.52 16.17 -2.81
C HIS A 264 17.36 16.52 -1.33
N ALA A 265 18.42 16.43 -0.51
CA ALA A 265 18.36 16.66 0.94
C ALA A 265 17.79 18.03 1.32
N HIS A 266 18.01 19.08 0.49
CA HIS A 266 17.48 20.43 0.70
C HIS A 266 15.94 20.47 0.74
N LEU A 267 15.25 19.51 0.13
CA LEU A 267 13.78 19.43 0.11
C LEU A 267 13.19 18.98 1.44
N MET A 268 13.98 18.35 2.30
CA MET A 268 13.51 17.85 3.60
C MET A 268 12.96 18.98 4.49
N ASP A 269 13.52 20.18 4.38
CA ASP A 269 13.09 21.35 5.14
C ASP A 269 12.02 22.19 4.39
N GLN A 270 11.83 21.94 3.10
CA GLN A 270 10.91 22.70 2.26
C GLN A 270 9.54 22.07 2.11
N ILE A 271 9.46 20.73 2.21
CA ILE A 271 8.20 19.99 2.04
C ILE A 271 7.54 19.78 3.41
N PRO A 272 6.38 20.39 3.67
CA PRO A 272 5.68 20.23 4.95
C PRO A 272 5.32 18.76 5.24
N GLY A 273 5.30 18.36 6.52
CA GLY A 273 4.82 17.06 6.95
C GLY A 273 5.77 15.88 6.73
N ILE A 274 6.94 16.05 6.10
CA ILE A 274 7.90 14.95 5.86
C ILE A 274 8.33 14.30 7.17
N GLN A 275 8.63 15.08 8.21
CA GLN A 275 9.04 14.52 9.50
C GLN A 275 7.90 13.71 10.16
N ALA A 276 6.68 14.24 10.13
CA ALA A 276 5.51 13.54 10.65
C ALA A 276 5.23 12.22 9.91
N MET A 277 5.46 12.19 8.60
CA MET A 277 5.37 10.97 7.80
C MET A 277 6.40 9.94 8.27
N ARG A 278 7.67 10.34 8.41
CA ARG A 278 8.76 9.45 8.86
C ARG A 278 8.45 8.83 10.24
N ASP A 279 7.90 9.63 11.15
CA ASP A 279 7.61 9.17 12.52
C ASP A 279 6.44 8.17 12.57
N LYS A 280 5.59 8.12 11.55
CA LYS A 280 4.46 7.17 11.47
C LYS A 280 4.84 5.76 11.00
N PHE A 281 6.01 5.60 10.39
CA PHE A 281 6.48 4.29 9.90
C PHE A 281 7.46 3.58 10.86
N LYS A 282 7.86 4.25 11.94
CA LYS A 282 8.81 3.70 12.93
C LYS A 282 8.16 2.69 13.88
#